data_04eeb8d3461b226b51891609aaa1052e
#
_entry.id   04eeb8d3461b226b51891609aaa1052e
#
_cell.length_a   1.000
_cell.length_b   1.000
_cell.length_c   1.000
_cell.angle_alpha   90.00
_cell.angle_beta   90.00
_cell.angle_gamma   90.00
#
_symmetry.space_group_name_H-M   'P 1'
#
loop_
_entity.id
_entity.type
_entity.pdbx_description
1 polymer ?
#
loop_
_entity_poly.entity_id
_entity_poly.type
_entity_poly.pdbx_seq_one_letter_code
_entity_poly.pdbx_strand_id
1 'polypeptide(L)'
;MKEKIVLAYSGGLDTSVAVQWLIDKGYDVVACCLDVGEGKDLDIVYKKALDMRAVECHIIDATKEFSDEYVSYAIKGNLMYENAYPLVSALSRPLIAKKLVEIAEKTNSVGIAHGCTGKGNDQVRFEVAIKALNPSLKAFAPVREWAWSREEEIDYAIKHNIPVSINHDSPYSIDQNLWGRANECGILEDPYAAPPEDAFDLTNALEETPDTADEIILTFDKGIPVQIDGKTYELDDLILTLNALAGKHGIGRIDHVENRLVGIKSREIYEAPAAEVILKAHKALETITLMKDVAHFKPIIEKQFAEQLYNGLWFSPLTDSLKLFIDSTQQYVSGDVRIKLFKGNAIVNGRKSPYTLYDEKLATYTKEDAFNQDAAVGFIDIYGLPTQVNAMLHGGYSNEQ
;
A
#
# COMPACT_ATOMS: atom_id res chain seq x y z
N MET A 1 11.96 39.81 0.22
CA MET A 1 11.18 38.76 0.86
C MET A 1 12.10 37.54 0.97
N LYS A 2 12.01 36.79 2.05
CA LYS A 2 12.75 35.53 2.15
C LYS A 2 12.19 34.50 1.14
N GLU A 3 13.03 33.57 0.70
CA GLU A 3 12.56 32.45 -0.11
C GLU A 3 11.67 31.52 0.73
N LYS A 4 10.60 31.01 0.14
CA LYS A 4 9.67 30.09 0.80
C LYS A 4 10.06 28.64 0.51
N ILE A 5 9.87 27.75 1.51
CA ILE A 5 9.98 26.31 1.38
C ILE A 5 8.69 25.68 1.91
N VAL A 6 8.11 24.75 1.16
CA VAL A 6 7.01 23.91 1.64
C VAL A 6 7.59 22.73 2.43
N LEU A 7 7.11 22.53 3.65
CA LEU A 7 7.51 21.40 4.50
C LEU A 7 6.37 20.37 4.57
N ALA A 8 6.67 19.12 4.25
CA ALA A 8 5.80 18.00 4.59
C ALA A 8 5.71 17.89 6.12
N TYR A 9 4.62 18.36 6.69
CA TYR A 9 4.48 18.57 8.14
C TYR A 9 3.52 17.56 8.75
N SER A 10 4.03 16.66 9.59
CA SER A 10 3.23 15.66 10.30
C SER A 10 2.83 16.08 11.73
N GLY A 11 3.40 17.17 12.24
CA GLY A 11 3.25 17.58 13.65
C GLY A 11 4.12 16.80 14.64
N GLY A 12 4.89 15.81 14.19
CA GLY A 12 5.88 15.08 14.99
C GLY A 12 7.12 15.89 15.36
N LEU A 13 8.05 15.31 16.12
CA LEU A 13 9.28 15.99 16.56
C LEU A 13 10.10 16.45 15.36
N ASP A 14 10.50 15.52 14.48
CA ASP A 14 11.41 15.79 13.36
C ASP A 14 10.91 16.92 12.46
N THR A 15 9.62 16.91 12.12
CA THR A 15 9.03 17.96 11.28
C THR A 15 8.85 19.28 12.03
N SER A 16 8.61 19.26 13.35
CA SER A 16 8.53 20.47 14.17
C SER A 16 9.92 21.13 14.34
N VAL A 17 10.95 20.32 14.55
CA VAL A 17 12.35 20.78 14.57
C VAL A 17 12.75 21.33 13.20
N ALA A 18 12.33 20.67 12.11
CA ALA A 18 12.62 21.12 10.76
C ALA A 18 12.06 22.52 10.44
N VAL A 19 10.87 22.88 10.99
CA VAL A 19 10.35 24.26 10.86
C VAL A 19 11.36 25.29 11.37
N GLN A 20 11.80 25.14 12.63
CA GLN A 20 12.73 26.09 13.24
C GLN A 20 14.09 26.09 12.54
N TRP A 21 14.60 24.92 12.18
CA TRP A 21 15.88 24.78 11.49
C TRP A 21 15.89 25.49 10.12
N LEU A 22 14.80 25.36 9.34
CA LEU A 22 14.65 26.09 8.06
C LEU A 22 14.56 27.61 8.27
N ILE A 23 13.87 28.07 9.33
CA ILE A 23 13.81 29.49 9.70
C ILE A 23 15.20 30.00 10.03
N ASP A 24 16.01 29.26 10.79
CA ASP A 24 17.39 29.62 11.15
C ASP A 24 18.30 29.64 9.90
N LYS A 25 17.99 28.86 8.87
CA LYS A 25 18.67 28.94 7.55
C LYS A 25 18.21 30.13 6.70
N GLY A 26 17.24 30.91 7.15
CA GLY A 26 16.79 32.15 6.51
C GLY A 26 15.58 32.00 5.59
N TYR A 27 14.89 30.86 5.62
CA TYR A 27 13.69 30.62 4.81
C TYR A 27 12.39 31.01 5.56
N ASP A 28 11.35 31.29 4.79
CA ASP A 28 9.97 31.30 5.27
C ASP A 28 9.37 29.91 5.03
N VAL A 29 8.78 29.29 6.08
CA VAL A 29 8.27 27.91 6.00
C VAL A 29 6.77 27.92 5.79
N VAL A 30 6.31 27.22 4.75
CA VAL A 30 4.91 26.88 4.48
C VAL A 30 4.70 25.45 4.93
N ALA A 31 3.98 25.22 6.03
CA ALA A 31 3.66 23.88 6.48
C ALA A 31 2.53 23.28 5.62
N CYS A 32 2.65 22.03 5.23
CA CYS A 32 1.61 21.31 4.51
C CYS A 32 1.41 19.93 5.15
N CYS A 33 0.21 19.71 5.70
CA CYS A 33 -0.21 18.44 6.27
C CYS A 33 -1.32 17.85 5.39
N LEU A 34 -1.15 16.60 5.00
CA LEU A 34 -2.17 15.85 4.28
C LEU A 34 -2.82 14.84 5.22
N ASP A 35 -4.15 14.72 5.10
CA ASP A 35 -4.89 13.59 5.63
C ASP A 35 -5.05 12.54 4.53
N VAL A 36 -4.50 11.37 4.77
CA VAL A 36 -4.65 10.19 3.92
C VAL A 36 -5.35 9.04 4.69
N GLY A 37 -6.16 9.41 5.69
CA GLY A 37 -6.89 8.47 6.55
C GLY A 37 -6.09 8.04 7.79
N GLU A 38 -5.25 8.93 8.33
CA GLU A 38 -4.44 8.66 9.54
C GLU A 38 -5.24 8.77 10.85
N GLY A 39 -6.40 9.43 10.83
CA GLY A 39 -7.24 9.66 12.02
C GLY A 39 -6.66 10.68 13.01
N LYS A 40 -5.77 11.57 12.58
CA LYS A 40 -5.17 12.63 13.41
C LYS A 40 -6.11 13.80 13.61
N ASP A 41 -5.97 14.51 14.75
CA ASP A 41 -6.60 15.82 14.96
C ASP A 41 -5.83 16.90 14.19
N LEU A 42 -6.34 17.22 13.02
CA LEU A 42 -5.72 18.17 12.09
C LEU A 42 -5.75 19.62 12.62
N ASP A 43 -6.72 19.97 13.48
CA ASP A 43 -6.77 21.30 14.10
C ASP A 43 -5.60 21.51 15.07
N ILE A 44 -5.20 20.46 15.79
CA ILE A 44 -4.01 20.49 16.64
C ILE A 44 -2.75 20.66 15.79
N VAL A 45 -2.64 19.92 14.69
CA VAL A 45 -1.49 20.01 13.77
C VAL A 45 -1.39 21.41 13.17
N TYR A 46 -2.52 21.98 12.74
CA TYR A 46 -2.59 23.33 12.18
C TYR A 46 -2.09 24.39 13.17
N LYS A 47 -2.64 24.41 14.38
CA LYS A 47 -2.25 25.35 15.44
C LYS A 47 -0.76 25.23 15.76
N LYS A 48 -0.28 24.00 15.93
CA LYS A 48 1.14 23.73 16.21
C LYS A 48 2.06 24.28 15.11
N ALA A 49 1.69 24.13 13.83
CA ALA A 49 2.49 24.68 12.73
C ALA A 49 2.63 26.21 12.82
N LEU A 50 1.53 26.93 13.12
CA LEU A 50 1.55 28.39 13.26
C LEU A 50 2.30 28.83 14.53
N ASP A 51 2.13 28.13 15.65
CA ASP A 51 2.86 28.38 16.89
C ASP A 51 4.37 28.22 16.69
N MET A 52 4.77 27.31 15.77
CA MET A 52 6.15 27.11 15.31
C MET A 52 6.64 28.19 14.33
N ARG A 53 5.84 29.24 14.09
CA ARG A 53 6.15 30.34 13.16
C ARG A 53 6.23 29.97 11.68
N ALA A 54 5.54 28.91 11.25
CA ALA A 54 5.25 28.72 9.84
C ALA A 54 4.45 29.95 9.34
N VAL A 55 4.81 30.49 8.18
CA VAL A 55 4.12 31.67 7.63
C VAL A 55 2.74 31.33 7.06
N GLU A 56 2.55 30.10 6.67
CA GLU A 56 1.29 29.52 6.19
C GLU A 56 1.22 28.06 6.63
N CYS A 57 0.00 27.54 6.84
CA CYS A 57 -0.24 26.11 7.05
C CYS A 57 -1.42 25.68 6.19
N HIS A 58 -1.21 24.66 5.37
CA HIS A 58 -2.22 24.05 4.54
C HIS A 58 -2.55 22.66 5.10
N ILE A 59 -3.84 22.44 5.40
CA ILE A 59 -4.39 21.12 5.72
C ILE A 59 -5.17 20.66 4.50
N ILE A 60 -4.88 19.47 3.98
CA ILE A 60 -5.48 18.92 2.79
C ILE A 60 -6.06 17.55 3.14
N ASP A 61 -7.39 17.43 3.11
CA ASP A 61 -8.04 16.13 3.10
C ASP A 61 -7.86 15.51 1.71
N ALA A 62 -7.07 14.46 1.65
CA ALA A 62 -6.74 13.72 0.45
C ALA A 62 -7.23 12.26 0.52
N THR A 63 -8.06 11.90 1.52
CA THR A 63 -8.50 10.53 1.79
C THR A 63 -9.22 9.92 0.59
N LYS A 64 -10.16 10.68 0.00
CA LYS A 64 -10.88 10.22 -1.19
C LYS A 64 -9.99 10.12 -2.43
N GLU A 65 -9.12 11.10 -2.68
CA GLU A 65 -8.16 11.04 -3.80
C GLU A 65 -7.20 9.86 -3.61
N PHE A 66 -6.79 9.59 -2.36
CA PHE A 66 -5.92 8.46 -2.05
C PHE A 66 -6.58 7.12 -2.36
N SER A 67 -7.84 6.93 -1.95
CA SER A 67 -8.58 5.70 -2.25
C SER A 67 -8.81 5.53 -3.75
N ASP A 68 -9.32 6.56 -4.42
CA ASP A 68 -9.80 6.46 -5.80
C ASP A 68 -8.67 6.37 -6.83
N GLU A 69 -7.54 7.09 -6.62
CA GLU A 69 -6.46 7.18 -7.61
C GLU A 69 -5.25 6.29 -7.29
N TYR A 70 -5.05 5.89 -6.02
CA TYR A 70 -3.86 5.11 -5.62
C TYR A 70 -4.22 3.72 -5.10
N VAL A 71 -5.10 3.63 -4.08
CA VAL A 71 -5.50 2.33 -3.52
C VAL A 71 -6.26 1.50 -4.55
N SER A 72 -7.07 2.14 -5.40
CA SER A 72 -7.77 1.46 -6.50
C SER A 72 -6.82 0.68 -7.41
N TYR A 73 -5.63 1.22 -7.70
CA TYR A 73 -4.61 0.50 -8.49
C TYR A 73 -3.95 -0.63 -7.69
N ALA A 74 -3.77 -0.46 -6.37
CA ALA A 74 -3.29 -1.54 -5.52
C ALA A 74 -4.27 -2.73 -5.54
N ILE A 75 -5.57 -2.45 -5.53
CA ILE A 75 -6.63 -3.47 -5.61
C ILE A 75 -6.63 -4.12 -7.00
N LYS A 76 -6.83 -3.35 -8.07
CA LYS A 76 -6.88 -3.85 -9.46
C LYS A 76 -5.64 -4.63 -9.87
N GLY A 77 -4.49 -4.17 -9.40
CA GLY A 77 -3.18 -4.79 -9.65
C GLY A 77 -2.77 -5.84 -8.64
N ASN A 78 -3.59 -6.17 -7.64
CA ASN A 78 -3.22 -7.08 -6.53
C ASN A 78 -1.81 -6.78 -5.99
N LEU A 79 -1.47 -5.50 -5.82
CA LEU A 79 -0.08 -5.08 -5.60
C LEU A 79 0.42 -5.51 -4.22
N MET A 80 1.48 -6.31 -4.25
CA MET A 80 2.18 -6.80 -3.06
C MET A 80 3.68 -6.77 -3.32
N TYR A 81 4.44 -6.00 -2.54
CA TYR A 81 5.90 -6.05 -2.60
C TYR A 81 6.40 -7.32 -1.91
N GLU A 82 7.29 -8.05 -2.59
CA GLU A 82 7.86 -9.34 -2.12
C GLU A 82 6.79 -10.37 -1.68
N ASN A 83 5.58 -10.30 -2.26
CA ASN A 83 4.42 -11.14 -1.96
C ASN A 83 3.91 -11.06 -0.49
N ALA A 84 4.32 -10.08 0.27
CA ALA A 84 3.96 -9.90 1.67
C ALA A 84 3.44 -8.51 2.00
N TYR A 85 4.10 -7.46 1.54
CA TYR A 85 3.83 -6.09 1.89
C TYR A 85 2.80 -5.43 0.95
N PRO A 86 1.59 -5.05 1.41
CA PRO A 86 0.55 -4.43 0.58
C PRO A 86 0.79 -2.94 0.30
N LEU A 87 2.04 -2.48 0.40
CA LEU A 87 2.52 -1.16 0.02
C LEU A 87 1.90 0.01 0.82
N VAL A 88 1.50 -0.21 2.07
CA VAL A 88 0.79 0.76 2.93
C VAL A 88 1.40 2.16 2.84
N SER A 89 2.64 2.32 3.28
CA SER A 89 3.33 3.61 3.26
C SER A 89 3.67 4.07 1.84
N ALA A 90 4.14 3.15 0.99
CA ALA A 90 4.60 3.47 -0.35
C ALA A 90 3.50 4.07 -1.24
N LEU A 91 2.22 3.64 -1.07
CA LEU A 91 1.08 4.14 -1.83
C LEU A 91 0.74 5.60 -1.57
N SER A 92 0.91 6.09 -0.34
CA SER A 92 0.56 7.47 0.01
C SER A 92 1.61 8.50 -0.47
N ARG A 93 2.87 8.10 -0.61
CA ARG A 93 3.99 9.03 -0.90
C ARG A 93 3.86 9.78 -2.23
N PRO A 94 3.45 9.16 -3.36
CA PRO A 94 3.26 9.91 -4.61
C PRO A 94 2.12 10.95 -4.50
N LEU A 95 1.03 10.67 -3.81
CA LEU A 95 -0.03 11.65 -3.58
C LEU A 95 0.47 12.81 -2.71
N ILE A 96 1.15 12.50 -1.61
CA ILE A 96 1.72 13.55 -0.74
C ILE A 96 2.67 14.44 -1.53
N ALA A 97 3.59 13.85 -2.31
CA ALA A 97 4.52 14.61 -3.15
C ALA A 97 3.79 15.50 -4.18
N LYS A 98 2.73 15.00 -4.83
CA LYS A 98 1.90 15.77 -5.76
C LYS A 98 1.30 17.00 -5.08
N LYS A 99 0.69 16.84 -3.90
CA LYS A 99 0.10 17.95 -3.16
C LYS A 99 1.15 18.96 -2.66
N LEU A 100 2.29 18.49 -2.23
CA LEU A 100 3.40 19.38 -1.84
C LEU A 100 3.89 20.23 -3.03
N VAL A 101 3.98 19.65 -4.23
CA VAL A 101 4.34 20.38 -5.46
C VAL A 101 3.27 21.41 -5.81
N GLU A 102 1.97 21.04 -5.77
CA GLU A 102 0.85 21.97 -6.02
C GLU A 102 0.92 23.18 -5.06
N ILE A 103 1.19 22.97 -3.76
CA ILE A 103 1.34 24.05 -2.79
C ILE A 103 2.59 24.87 -3.04
N ALA A 104 3.71 24.24 -3.42
CA ALA A 104 4.95 24.95 -3.70
C ALA A 104 4.79 25.90 -4.91
N GLU A 105 4.10 25.48 -5.94
CA GLU A 105 3.76 26.30 -7.11
C GLU A 105 2.81 27.45 -6.72
N LYS A 106 1.75 27.16 -5.96
CA LYS A 106 0.76 28.15 -5.50
C LYS A 106 1.39 29.24 -4.64
N THR A 107 2.37 28.89 -3.80
CA THR A 107 3.02 29.80 -2.86
C THR A 107 4.31 30.44 -3.40
N ASN A 108 4.70 30.10 -4.65
CA ASN A 108 5.97 30.47 -5.27
C ASN A 108 7.18 30.06 -4.41
N SER A 109 7.13 28.87 -3.83
CA SER A 109 8.22 28.31 -3.03
C SER A 109 9.35 27.80 -3.91
N VAL A 110 10.61 27.92 -3.42
CA VAL A 110 11.80 27.49 -4.17
C VAL A 110 12.08 25.99 -4.05
N GLY A 111 11.39 25.33 -3.12
CA GLY A 111 11.56 23.90 -2.91
C GLY A 111 10.65 23.33 -1.85
N ILE A 112 10.84 22.03 -1.63
CA ILE A 112 10.06 21.19 -0.70
C ILE A 112 11.01 20.51 0.27
N ALA A 113 10.66 20.54 1.57
CA ALA A 113 11.38 19.86 2.64
C ALA A 113 10.58 18.67 3.17
N HIS A 114 11.29 17.63 3.62
CA HIS A 114 10.71 16.46 4.28
C HIS A 114 11.54 16.00 5.48
N GLY A 115 10.92 15.34 6.45
CA GLY A 115 11.54 14.82 7.67
C GLY A 115 12.10 13.40 7.56
N CYS A 116 12.36 12.89 6.37
CA CYS A 116 12.82 11.51 6.21
C CYS A 116 14.32 11.36 6.49
N THR A 117 14.67 10.22 7.13
CA THR A 117 16.07 9.86 7.40
C THR A 117 16.78 9.30 6.16
N GLY A 118 18.12 9.30 6.17
CA GLY A 118 18.94 8.74 5.09
C GLY A 118 18.87 7.21 4.96
N LYS A 119 18.32 6.50 5.95
CA LYS A 119 18.17 5.03 5.95
C LYS A 119 16.80 4.57 5.41
N GLY A 120 15.81 5.47 5.36
CA GLY A 120 14.45 5.15 4.93
C GLY A 120 14.27 5.21 3.41
N ASN A 121 13.26 4.47 2.91
CA ASN A 121 12.86 4.51 1.51
C ASN A 121 12.19 5.84 1.13
N ASP A 122 11.51 6.47 2.07
CA ASP A 122 10.62 7.60 1.81
C ASP A 122 11.34 8.84 1.29
N GLN A 123 12.60 9.08 1.70
CA GLN A 123 13.41 10.14 1.12
C GLN A 123 13.52 10.00 -0.41
N VAL A 124 13.73 8.77 -0.89
CA VAL A 124 13.83 8.50 -2.35
C VAL A 124 12.48 8.70 -3.00
N ARG A 125 11.41 8.19 -2.39
CA ARG A 125 10.04 8.32 -2.91
C ARG A 125 9.62 9.77 -3.07
N PHE A 126 9.89 10.62 -2.06
CA PHE A 126 9.60 12.05 -2.14
C PHE A 126 10.47 12.78 -3.17
N GLU A 127 11.79 12.64 -3.08
CA GLU A 127 12.69 13.40 -3.94
C GLU A 127 12.56 13.04 -5.43
N VAL A 128 12.36 11.75 -5.73
CA VAL A 128 12.13 11.29 -7.12
C VAL A 128 10.78 11.80 -7.63
N ALA A 129 9.71 11.71 -6.83
CA ALA A 129 8.39 12.20 -7.21
C ALA A 129 8.39 13.72 -7.42
N ILE A 130 9.01 14.50 -6.54
CA ILE A 130 9.13 15.95 -6.68
C ILE A 130 9.84 16.31 -7.99
N LYS A 131 10.96 15.65 -8.29
CA LYS A 131 11.71 15.88 -9.54
C LYS A 131 10.94 15.48 -10.80
N ALA A 132 10.14 14.43 -10.71
CA ALA A 132 9.30 14.00 -11.83
C ALA A 132 8.17 15.00 -12.10
N LEU A 133 7.58 15.57 -11.06
CA LEU A 133 6.47 16.51 -11.15
C LEU A 133 6.93 17.93 -11.51
N ASN A 134 7.99 18.41 -10.85
CA ASN A 134 8.56 19.73 -11.14
C ASN A 134 10.09 19.74 -10.94
N PRO A 135 10.89 19.59 -12.03
CA PRO A 135 12.36 19.55 -11.95
C PRO A 135 13.01 20.83 -11.43
N SER A 136 12.30 21.98 -11.41
CA SER A 136 12.83 23.25 -10.94
C SER A 136 12.82 23.37 -9.41
N LEU A 137 11.99 22.59 -8.71
CA LEU A 137 11.91 22.60 -7.25
C LEU A 137 13.11 21.87 -6.63
N LYS A 138 13.68 22.46 -5.59
CA LYS A 138 14.75 21.85 -4.80
C LYS A 138 14.12 20.96 -3.72
N ALA A 139 14.72 19.78 -3.48
CA ALA A 139 14.39 18.96 -2.33
C ALA A 139 15.35 19.27 -1.19
N PHE A 140 14.81 19.45 0.01
CA PHE A 140 15.53 19.67 1.25
C PHE A 140 15.25 18.53 2.21
N ALA A 141 16.28 17.98 2.82
CA ALA A 141 16.17 16.87 3.77
C ALA A 141 16.84 17.25 5.11
N PRO A 142 16.21 18.12 5.91
CA PRO A 142 16.79 18.64 7.16
C PRO A 142 17.36 17.54 8.05
N VAL A 143 16.59 16.45 8.31
CA VAL A 143 17.04 15.34 9.17
C VAL A 143 18.33 14.69 8.65
N ARG A 144 18.47 14.54 7.34
CA ARG A 144 19.70 14.03 6.71
C ARG A 144 20.85 15.02 6.78
N GLU A 145 20.55 16.32 6.70
CA GLU A 145 21.57 17.38 6.73
C GLU A 145 22.13 17.63 8.13
N TRP A 146 21.28 17.66 9.16
CA TRP A 146 21.76 17.88 10.54
C TRP A 146 22.38 16.61 11.14
N ALA A 147 21.93 15.41 10.73
CA ALA A 147 22.45 14.12 11.17
C ALA A 147 22.56 13.97 12.71
N TRP A 148 21.61 14.57 13.45
CA TRP A 148 21.58 14.53 14.91
C TRP A 148 21.05 13.20 15.44
N SER A 149 21.47 12.85 16.66
CA SER A 149 20.81 11.80 17.45
C SER A 149 19.44 12.29 17.94
N ARG A 150 18.61 11.37 18.41
CA ARG A 150 17.31 11.71 18.99
C ARG A 150 17.43 12.64 20.19
N GLU A 151 18.46 12.45 21.01
CA GLU A 151 18.74 13.31 22.17
C GLU A 151 19.14 14.73 21.73
N GLU A 152 20.03 14.85 20.74
CA GLU A 152 20.43 16.18 20.20
C GLU A 152 19.25 16.92 19.59
N GLU A 153 18.33 16.23 18.96
CA GLU A 153 17.11 16.79 18.39
C GLU A 153 16.16 17.30 19.50
N ILE A 154 15.99 16.53 20.57
CA ILE A 154 15.23 16.93 21.76
C ILE A 154 15.88 18.16 22.43
N ASP A 155 17.19 18.18 22.59
CA ASP A 155 17.92 19.31 23.17
C ASP A 155 17.73 20.59 22.33
N TYR A 156 17.79 20.46 21.00
CA TYR A 156 17.48 21.55 20.09
C TYR A 156 16.03 22.04 20.25
N ALA A 157 15.08 21.11 20.34
CA ALA A 157 13.67 21.43 20.54
C ALA A 157 13.45 22.19 21.85
N ILE A 158 14.04 21.75 22.96
CA ILE A 158 13.98 22.43 24.27
C ILE A 158 14.56 23.82 24.18
N LYS A 159 15.75 23.98 23.59
CA LYS A 159 16.43 25.26 23.42
C LYS A 159 15.59 26.29 22.66
N HIS A 160 14.81 25.85 21.69
CA HIS A 160 13.97 26.70 20.85
C HIS A 160 12.50 26.78 21.33
N ASN A 161 12.17 26.20 22.51
CA ASN A 161 10.81 26.15 23.07
C ASN A 161 9.81 25.51 22.10
N ILE A 162 10.24 24.48 21.35
CA ILE A 162 9.38 23.73 20.46
C ILE A 162 8.45 22.84 21.30
N PRO A 163 7.12 22.98 21.18
CA PRO A 163 6.19 22.17 21.95
C PRO A 163 6.16 20.73 21.38
N VAL A 164 7.02 19.88 21.90
CA VAL A 164 7.02 18.46 21.56
C VAL A 164 6.49 17.67 22.74
N SER A 165 5.50 16.85 22.48
CA SER A 165 5.13 15.77 23.41
C SER A 165 6.30 14.80 23.41
N ILE A 166 7.13 14.86 24.46
CA ILE A 166 8.16 13.85 24.70
C ILE A 166 7.40 12.65 25.26
N ASN A 167 6.68 11.92 24.42
CA ASN A 167 6.17 10.62 24.81
C ASN A 167 7.34 9.64 24.72
N HIS A 168 7.96 9.39 25.87
CA HIS A 168 8.93 8.32 26.06
C HIS A 168 8.27 6.91 25.97
N ASP A 169 6.95 6.86 25.76
CA ASP A 169 6.15 5.66 26.00
C ASP A 169 6.00 4.76 24.77
N SER A 170 6.31 5.22 23.55
CA SER A 170 6.30 4.35 22.38
C SER A 170 7.71 4.19 21.81
N PRO A 171 8.30 2.97 21.86
CA PRO A 171 9.60 2.70 21.26
C PRO A 171 9.52 2.59 19.73
N TYR A 172 8.32 2.68 19.17
CA TYR A 172 8.02 2.40 17.77
C TYR A 172 7.96 3.67 16.92
N SER A 173 8.34 3.53 15.65
CA SER A 173 8.05 4.48 14.58
C SER A 173 6.82 3.98 13.82
N ILE A 174 5.78 4.80 13.76
CA ILE A 174 4.47 4.42 13.21
C ILE A 174 4.16 5.29 12.00
N ASP A 175 3.74 4.63 10.91
CA ASP A 175 3.19 5.27 9.71
C ASP A 175 1.85 4.61 9.38
N GLN A 176 0.78 5.41 9.37
CA GLN A 176 -0.59 4.93 9.18
C GLN A 176 -1.30 5.74 8.11
N ASN A 177 -2.16 5.09 7.36
CA ASN A 177 -3.09 5.70 6.42
C ASN A 177 -4.34 4.83 6.27
N LEU A 178 -5.24 5.19 5.36
CA LEU A 178 -6.47 4.44 5.08
C LEU A 178 -6.22 2.95 4.78
N TRP A 179 -5.11 2.62 4.08
CA TRP A 179 -4.83 1.26 3.60
C TRP A 179 -4.20 0.35 4.66
N GLY A 180 -3.66 0.91 5.71
CA GLY A 180 -3.10 0.17 6.84
C GLY A 180 -2.08 0.95 7.65
N ARG A 181 -1.32 0.23 8.45
CA ARG A 181 -0.35 0.74 9.42
C ARG A 181 0.97 -0.02 9.30
N ALA A 182 2.08 0.70 9.31
CA ALA A 182 3.42 0.18 9.41
C ALA A 182 4.00 0.52 10.79
N ASN A 183 4.72 -0.40 11.39
CA ASN A 183 5.35 -0.25 12.69
C ASN A 183 6.77 -0.82 12.67
N GLU A 184 7.76 -0.01 13.04
CA GLU A 184 9.18 -0.40 13.06
C GLU A 184 9.89 0.16 14.30
N CYS A 185 11.15 -0.19 14.49
CA CYS A 185 12.03 0.25 15.57
C CYS A 185 11.85 -0.50 16.90
N GLY A 186 12.71 -0.21 17.86
CA GLY A 186 12.72 -0.83 19.17
C GLY A 186 12.95 -2.33 19.11
N ILE A 187 12.16 -3.10 19.86
CA ILE A 187 12.26 -4.57 19.89
C ILE A 187 11.97 -5.22 18.53
N LEU A 188 11.26 -4.52 17.63
CA LEU A 188 10.92 -5.03 16.31
C LEU A 188 12.14 -5.15 15.38
N GLU A 189 13.27 -4.48 15.71
CA GLU A 189 14.53 -4.59 14.96
C GLU A 189 15.19 -5.97 15.10
N ASP A 190 14.87 -6.72 16.17
CA ASP A 190 15.32 -8.09 16.31
C ASP A 190 14.38 -9.05 15.56
N PRO A 191 14.79 -9.65 14.45
CA PRO A 191 13.92 -10.52 13.65
C PRO A 191 13.55 -11.83 14.34
N TYR A 192 14.15 -12.14 15.49
CA TYR A 192 13.84 -13.33 16.30
C TYR A 192 12.89 -13.02 17.47
N ALA A 193 12.75 -11.76 17.86
CA ALA A 193 11.82 -11.34 18.90
C ALA A 193 10.37 -11.35 18.37
N ALA A 194 9.44 -11.98 19.09
CA ALA A 194 8.01 -11.89 18.77
C ALA A 194 7.54 -10.44 18.95
N PRO A 195 6.78 -9.87 18.00
CA PRO A 195 6.18 -8.55 18.18
C PRO A 195 5.24 -8.58 19.39
N PRO A 196 5.41 -7.67 20.35
CA PRO A 196 4.49 -7.58 21.50
C PRO A 196 3.13 -7.03 21.04
N GLU A 197 2.08 -7.34 21.79
CA GLU A 197 0.70 -6.95 21.43
C GLU A 197 0.50 -5.43 21.36
N ASP A 198 1.25 -4.64 22.11
CA ASP A 198 1.20 -3.18 22.07
C ASP A 198 1.77 -2.56 20.77
N ALA A 199 2.39 -3.38 19.91
CA ALA A 199 2.76 -2.98 18.56
C ALA A 199 1.56 -2.92 17.60
N PHE A 200 0.42 -3.53 17.96
CA PHE A 200 -0.78 -3.61 17.14
C PHE A 200 -1.87 -2.68 17.66
N ASP A 201 -2.65 -2.09 16.74
CA ASP A 201 -3.71 -1.13 17.04
C ASP A 201 -4.99 -1.36 16.20
N LEU A 202 -4.83 -1.81 14.95
CA LEU A 202 -5.96 -2.06 14.05
C LEU A 202 -6.54 -3.47 14.17
N THR A 203 -5.85 -4.38 14.85
CA THR A 203 -6.19 -5.80 14.88
C THR A 203 -6.17 -6.35 16.30
N ASN A 204 -7.20 -7.10 16.67
CA ASN A 204 -7.24 -7.81 17.94
C ASN A 204 -6.23 -8.96 17.99
N ALA A 205 -5.72 -9.26 19.19
CA ALA A 205 -5.01 -10.51 19.46
C ALA A 205 -5.91 -11.70 19.15
N LEU A 206 -5.33 -12.83 18.68
CA LEU A 206 -6.14 -13.99 18.28
C LEU A 206 -6.99 -14.56 19.44
N GLU A 207 -6.48 -14.46 20.65
CA GLU A 207 -7.17 -14.88 21.88
C GLU A 207 -8.40 -14.02 22.18
N GLU A 208 -8.41 -12.76 21.74
CA GLU A 208 -9.48 -11.79 21.97
C GLU A 208 -10.49 -11.73 20.80
N THR A 209 -10.21 -12.44 19.71
CA THR A 209 -11.13 -12.46 18.57
C THR A 209 -12.37 -13.30 18.87
N PRO A 210 -13.54 -12.99 18.23
CA PRO A 210 -14.76 -13.76 18.41
C PRO A 210 -14.61 -15.25 18.10
N ASP A 211 -15.30 -16.11 18.85
CA ASP A 211 -15.39 -17.54 18.59
C ASP A 211 -16.41 -17.91 17.49
N THR A 212 -17.15 -16.92 17.03
CA THR A 212 -18.08 -17.05 15.88
C THR A 212 -17.52 -16.30 14.69
N ALA A 213 -17.60 -16.92 13.51
CA ALA A 213 -17.18 -16.27 12.28
C ALA A 213 -18.22 -15.23 11.84
N ASP A 214 -17.74 -14.13 11.23
CA ASP A 214 -18.56 -13.26 10.42
C ASP A 214 -18.44 -13.67 8.94
N GLU A 215 -19.55 -13.73 8.21
CA GLU A 215 -19.57 -13.93 6.77
C GLU A 215 -20.04 -12.65 6.10
N ILE A 216 -19.31 -12.22 5.07
CA ILE A 216 -19.62 -11.01 4.29
C ILE A 216 -19.63 -11.33 2.79
N ILE A 217 -20.35 -10.53 2.03
CA ILE A 217 -20.34 -10.54 0.57
C ILE A 217 -19.75 -9.23 0.11
N LEU A 218 -18.59 -9.28 -0.57
CA LEU A 218 -18.02 -8.15 -1.28
C LEU A 218 -18.48 -8.18 -2.72
N THR A 219 -19.12 -7.10 -3.18
CA THR A 219 -19.47 -6.89 -4.59
C THR A 219 -18.45 -5.99 -5.25
N PHE A 220 -17.93 -6.45 -6.38
CA PHE A 220 -16.97 -5.71 -7.20
C PHE A 220 -17.61 -5.20 -8.49
N ASP A 221 -17.22 -4.01 -8.93
CA ASP A 221 -17.45 -3.50 -10.28
C ASP A 221 -16.11 -3.10 -10.91
N LYS A 222 -15.77 -3.74 -12.04
CA LYS A 222 -14.53 -3.51 -12.78
C LYS A 222 -13.26 -3.51 -11.89
N GLY A 223 -13.19 -4.51 -11.01
CA GLY A 223 -12.05 -4.72 -10.11
C GLY A 223 -12.07 -3.89 -8.83
N ILE A 224 -13.05 -3.00 -8.63
CA ILE A 224 -13.17 -2.18 -7.43
C ILE A 224 -14.30 -2.70 -6.55
N PRO A 225 -14.08 -2.90 -5.23
CA PRO A 225 -15.16 -3.25 -4.32
C PRO A 225 -16.08 -2.05 -4.11
N VAL A 226 -17.38 -2.25 -4.27
CA VAL A 226 -18.41 -1.19 -4.23
C VAL A 226 -19.50 -1.44 -3.20
N GLN A 227 -19.65 -2.68 -2.70
CA GLN A 227 -20.65 -3.03 -1.68
C GLN A 227 -20.13 -4.06 -0.69
N ILE A 228 -20.63 -3.95 0.54
CA ILE A 228 -20.54 -4.98 1.59
C ILE A 228 -21.98 -5.39 1.92
N ASP A 229 -22.34 -6.67 1.76
CA ASP A 229 -23.68 -7.23 2.05
C ASP A 229 -24.82 -6.47 1.37
N GLY A 230 -24.60 -6.02 0.13
CA GLY A 230 -25.58 -5.26 -0.67
C GLY A 230 -25.71 -3.78 -0.33
N LYS A 231 -25.00 -3.28 0.69
CA LYS A 231 -24.93 -1.85 0.99
C LYS A 231 -23.78 -1.22 0.19
N THR A 232 -24.08 -0.18 -0.57
CA THR A 232 -23.10 0.58 -1.38
C THR A 232 -22.31 1.54 -0.51
N TYR A 233 -21.01 1.68 -0.83
CA TYR A 233 -20.07 2.56 -0.17
C TYR A 233 -19.19 3.28 -1.20
N GLU A 234 -18.69 4.47 -0.85
CA GLU A 234 -17.49 5.03 -1.47
C GLU A 234 -16.29 4.16 -1.06
N LEU A 235 -15.21 4.17 -1.83
CA LEU A 235 -14.10 3.23 -1.62
C LEU A 235 -13.38 3.45 -0.28
N ASP A 236 -13.18 4.69 0.13
CA ASP A 236 -12.58 5.06 1.42
C ASP A 236 -13.41 4.54 2.61
N ASP A 237 -14.72 4.77 2.61
CA ASP A 237 -15.64 4.28 3.64
C ASP A 237 -15.71 2.75 3.68
N LEU A 238 -15.64 2.09 2.50
CA LEU A 238 -15.61 0.63 2.39
C LEU A 238 -14.36 0.07 3.06
N ILE A 239 -13.19 0.68 2.80
CA ILE A 239 -11.92 0.26 3.38
C ILE A 239 -11.95 0.44 4.91
N LEU A 240 -12.42 1.58 5.42
CA LEU A 240 -12.56 1.82 6.86
C LEU A 240 -13.49 0.78 7.52
N THR A 241 -14.62 0.49 6.87
CA THR A 241 -15.56 -0.53 7.36
C THR A 241 -14.91 -1.91 7.42
N LEU A 242 -14.16 -2.28 6.38
CA LEU A 242 -13.46 -3.58 6.35
C LEU A 242 -12.28 -3.64 7.32
N ASN A 243 -11.55 -2.54 7.53
CA ASN A 243 -10.50 -2.49 8.53
C ASN A 243 -11.08 -2.83 9.92
N ALA A 244 -12.22 -2.25 10.28
CA ALA A 244 -12.88 -2.55 11.55
C ALA A 244 -13.40 -4.01 11.63
N LEU A 245 -14.07 -4.50 10.57
CA LEU A 245 -14.61 -5.85 10.54
C LEU A 245 -13.51 -6.92 10.56
N ALA A 246 -12.50 -6.79 9.74
CA ALA A 246 -11.41 -7.76 9.64
C ALA A 246 -10.45 -7.67 10.84
N GLY A 247 -10.16 -6.46 11.32
CA GLY A 247 -9.33 -6.22 12.49
C GLY A 247 -9.91 -6.85 13.75
N LYS A 248 -11.23 -6.80 13.93
CA LYS A 248 -11.97 -7.51 15.01
C LYS A 248 -11.64 -9.01 15.04
N HIS A 249 -11.36 -9.62 13.90
CA HIS A 249 -10.99 -11.03 13.77
C HIS A 249 -9.47 -11.26 13.73
N GLY A 250 -8.64 -10.25 14.02
CA GLY A 250 -7.19 -10.36 14.01
C GLY A 250 -6.58 -10.54 12.61
N ILE A 251 -7.30 -10.17 11.54
CA ILE A 251 -6.87 -10.34 10.17
C ILE A 251 -5.99 -9.15 9.75
N GLY A 252 -4.92 -9.42 8.99
CA GLY A 252 -4.10 -8.39 8.37
C GLY A 252 -2.79 -8.10 9.08
N ARG A 253 -2.38 -8.89 10.10
CA ARG A 253 -1.05 -8.80 10.73
C ARG A 253 -0.01 -9.44 9.81
N ILE A 254 1.04 -8.70 9.50
CA ILE A 254 2.12 -9.12 8.60
C ILE A 254 3.46 -8.79 9.26
N ASP A 255 4.30 -9.79 9.44
CA ASP A 255 5.69 -9.65 9.88
C ASP A 255 6.59 -9.89 8.67
N HIS A 256 7.33 -8.88 8.24
CA HIS A 256 8.10 -8.96 7.02
C HIS A 256 9.51 -8.37 7.17
N VAL A 257 10.50 -9.12 6.70
CA VAL A 257 11.86 -8.61 6.53
C VAL A 257 12.05 -8.25 5.06
N GLU A 258 11.90 -6.97 4.75
CA GLU A 258 11.93 -6.47 3.38
C GLU A 258 13.33 -6.02 2.92
N ASN A 259 13.54 -6.01 1.62
CA ASN A 259 14.72 -5.42 1.02
C ASN A 259 14.43 -3.93 0.72
N ARG A 260 15.00 -3.03 1.53
CA ARG A 260 14.87 -1.59 1.30
C ARG A 260 15.59 -1.16 0.02
N LEU A 261 15.08 -0.12 -0.62
CA LEU A 261 15.63 0.49 -1.83
C LEU A 261 17.08 0.94 -1.64
N VAL A 262 17.44 1.36 -0.43
CA VAL A 262 18.81 1.77 -0.05
C VAL A 262 19.77 0.59 0.17
N GLY A 263 19.34 -0.65 -0.09
CA GLY A 263 20.19 -1.84 -0.12
C GLY A 263 20.36 -2.58 1.21
N ILE A 264 19.58 -2.24 2.24
CA ILE A 264 19.59 -2.94 3.53
C ILE A 264 18.31 -3.76 3.71
N LYS A 265 18.37 -4.78 4.58
CA LYS A 265 17.18 -5.48 5.07
C LYS A 265 16.63 -4.75 6.29
N SER A 266 15.30 -4.65 6.38
CA SER A 266 14.60 -4.09 7.52
C SER A 266 13.38 -4.93 7.83
N ARG A 267 13.14 -5.16 9.12
CA ARG A 267 11.91 -5.80 9.56
C ARG A 267 10.87 -4.73 9.87
N GLU A 268 9.68 -4.94 9.36
CA GLU A 268 8.52 -4.11 9.63
C GLU A 268 7.32 -4.99 9.96
N ILE A 269 6.49 -4.50 10.88
CA ILE A 269 5.22 -5.12 11.23
C ILE A 269 4.13 -4.28 10.61
N TYR A 270 3.28 -4.90 9.80
CA TYR A 270 2.16 -4.23 9.17
C TYR A 270 0.84 -4.71 9.73
N GLU A 271 -0.13 -3.82 9.72
CA GLU A 271 -1.54 -4.13 9.91
C GLU A 271 -2.32 -3.60 8.70
N ALA A 272 -2.89 -4.49 7.93
CA ALA A 272 -3.62 -4.13 6.71
C ALA A 272 -4.90 -5.00 6.55
N PRO A 273 -5.87 -4.88 7.47
CA PRO A 273 -7.03 -5.77 7.52
C PRO A 273 -7.87 -5.74 6.25
N ALA A 274 -8.25 -4.55 5.78
CA ALA A 274 -9.03 -4.41 4.54
C ALA A 274 -8.26 -4.88 3.32
N ALA A 275 -6.95 -4.57 3.23
CA ALA A 275 -6.10 -4.98 2.11
C ALA A 275 -6.07 -6.51 1.97
N GLU A 276 -5.88 -7.24 3.07
CA GLU A 276 -5.86 -8.70 3.08
C GLU A 276 -7.17 -9.30 2.58
N VAL A 277 -8.31 -8.75 3.03
CA VAL A 277 -9.64 -9.23 2.61
C VAL A 277 -9.92 -8.89 1.16
N ILE A 278 -9.70 -7.64 0.75
CA ILE A 278 -10.01 -7.16 -0.60
C ILE A 278 -9.14 -7.87 -1.63
N LEU A 279 -7.82 -7.98 -1.40
CA LEU A 279 -6.91 -8.61 -2.36
C LEU A 279 -7.20 -10.10 -2.53
N LYS A 280 -7.55 -10.81 -1.46
CA LYS A 280 -7.99 -12.21 -1.54
C LYS A 280 -9.28 -12.36 -2.33
N ALA A 281 -10.26 -11.50 -2.07
CA ALA A 281 -11.54 -11.50 -2.77
C ALA A 281 -11.37 -11.18 -4.26
N HIS A 282 -10.61 -10.13 -4.57
CA HIS A 282 -10.34 -9.69 -5.94
C HIS A 282 -9.66 -10.80 -6.75
N LYS A 283 -8.56 -11.38 -6.23
CA LYS A 283 -7.90 -12.54 -6.87
C LYS A 283 -8.86 -13.70 -7.10
N ALA A 284 -9.74 -14.00 -6.14
CA ALA A 284 -10.71 -15.06 -6.29
C ALA A 284 -11.74 -14.78 -7.41
N LEU A 285 -12.16 -13.51 -7.58
CA LEU A 285 -13.05 -13.13 -8.67
C LEU A 285 -12.35 -13.21 -10.03
N GLU A 286 -11.10 -12.80 -10.12
CA GLU A 286 -10.28 -12.93 -11.33
C GLU A 286 -10.17 -14.37 -11.83
N THR A 287 -10.18 -15.37 -10.93
CA THR A 287 -10.10 -16.80 -11.35
C THR A 287 -11.25 -17.24 -12.23
N ILE A 288 -12.40 -16.58 -12.18
CA ILE A 288 -13.58 -16.94 -12.98
C ILE A 288 -13.88 -15.94 -14.10
N THR A 289 -13.20 -14.79 -14.14
CA THR A 289 -13.47 -13.71 -15.11
C THR A 289 -12.35 -13.48 -16.12
N LEU A 290 -11.12 -13.87 -15.80
CA LEU A 290 -9.97 -13.70 -16.70
C LEU A 290 -9.71 -14.97 -17.52
N MET A 291 -9.39 -14.79 -18.80
CA MET A 291 -8.87 -15.86 -19.63
C MET A 291 -7.51 -16.33 -19.09
N LYS A 292 -7.21 -17.62 -19.28
CA LYS A 292 -5.98 -18.27 -18.81
C LYS A 292 -4.71 -17.47 -19.13
N ASP A 293 -4.58 -17.02 -20.37
CA ASP A 293 -3.36 -16.34 -20.83
C ASP A 293 -3.17 -15.00 -20.10
N VAL A 294 -4.26 -14.23 -19.90
CA VAL A 294 -4.24 -12.99 -19.13
C VAL A 294 -3.95 -13.29 -17.65
N ALA A 295 -4.62 -14.28 -17.05
CA ALA A 295 -4.43 -14.65 -15.65
C ALA A 295 -3.00 -15.13 -15.35
N HIS A 296 -2.33 -15.77 -16.32
CA HIS A 296 -0.94 -16.21 -16.17
C HIS A 296 0.09 -15.10 -16.42
N PHE A 297 -0.23 -14.11 -17.25
CA PHE A 297 0.68 -13.01 -17.55
C PHE A 297 0.57 -11.86 -16.53
N LYS A 298 -0.64 -11.57 -16.05
CA LYS A 298 -0.93 -10.47 -15.12
C LYS A 298 -0.02 -10.47 -13.87
N PRO A 299 0.30 -11.59 -13.20
CA PRO A 299 1.20 -11.60 -12.04
C PRO A 299 2.61 -11.05 -12.30
N ILE A 300 3.10 -11.12 -13.54
CA ILE A 300 4.39 -10.51 -13.93
C ILE A 300 4.27 -8.99 -13.90
N ILE A 301 3.15 -8.47 -14.41
CA ILE A 301 2.85 -7.05 -14.42
C ILE A 301 2.58 -6.52 -13.01
N GLU A 302 1.83 -7.28 -12.19
CA GLU A 302 1.55 -6.98 -10.77
C GLU A 302 2.85 -6.79 -9.99
N LYS A 303 3.77 -7.75 -10.13
CA LYS A 303 5.09 -7.68 -9.49
C LYS A 303 5.87 -6.45 -9.94
N GLN A 304 5.94 -6.21 -11.25
CA GLN A 304 6.68 -5.05 -11.79
C GLN A 304 6.05 -3.73 -11.32
N PHE A 305 4.73 -3.65 -11.24
CA PHE A 305 4.04 -2.45 -10.76
C PHE A 305 4.29 -2.23 -9.26
N ALA A 306 4.22 -3.28 -8.44
CA ALA A 306 4.54 -3.20 -7.02
C ALA A 306 5.99 -2.70 -6.80
N GLU A 307 6.96 -3.18 -7.59
CA GLU A 307 8.34 -2.70 -7.55
C GLU A 307 8.47 -1.23 -7.96
N GLN A 308 7.78 -0.78 -9.03
CA GLN A 308 7.78 0.64 -9.42
C GLN A 308 7.27 1.53 -8.28
N LEU A 309 6.17 1.14 -7.66
CA LEU A 309 5.58 1.88 -6.57
C LEU A 309 6.46 1.88 -5.32
N TYR A 310 6.98 0.72 -4.92
CA TYR A 310 7.91 0.59 -3.80
C TYR A 310 9.15 1.48 -3.98
N ASN A 311 9.66 1.55 -5.21
CA ASN A 311 10.83 2.33 -5.59
C ASN A 311 10.56 3.83 -5.81
N GLY A 312 9.33 4.32 -5.60
CA GLY A 312 8.98 5.74 -5.75
C GLY A 312 8.83 6.21 -7.20
N LEU A 313 8.63 5.28 -8.14
CA LEU A 313 8.56 5.54 -9.57
C LEU A 313 7.11 5.64 -10.10
N TRP A 314 6.17 6.11 -9.26
CA TRP A 314 4.76 6.28 -9.64
C TRP A 314 4.59 7.17 -10.88
N PHE A 315 5.37 8.26 -10.97
CA PHE A 315 5.34 9.21 -12.08
C PHE A 315 6.35 8.86 -13.17
N SER A 316 6.38 7.60 -13.60
CA SER A 316 7.26 7.13 -14.66
C SER A 316 6.47 6.60 -15.86
N PRO A 317 6.99 6.68 -17.09
CA PRO A 317 6.33 6.15 -18.28
C PRO A 317 6.02 4.65 -18.20
N LEU A 318 6.86 3.88 -17.47
CA LEU A 318 6.60 2.46 -17.25
C LEU A 318 5.36 2.27 -16.38
N THR A 319 5.26 3.02 -15.29
CA THR A 319 4.07 2.95 -14.40
C THR A 319 2.79 3.29 -15.15
N ASP A 320 2.81 4.30 -16.04
CA ASP A 320 1.64 4.63 -16.85
C ASP A 320 1.25 3.49 -17.79
N SER A 321 2.24 2.82 -18.41
CA SER A 321 1.99 1.63 -19.23
C SER A 321 1.42 0.46 -18.44
N LEU A 322 1.92 0.24 -17.21
CA LEU A 322 1.43 -0.80 -16.31
C LEU A 322 -0.03 -0.53 -15.87
N LYS A 323 -0.37 0.75 -15.57
CA LYS A 323 -1.74 1.16 -15.25
C LYS A 323 -2.70 0.84 -16.40
N LEU A 324 -2.33 1.17 -17.65
CA LEU A 324 -3.14 0.88 -18.83
C LEU A 324 -3.37 -0.63 -19.00
N PHE A 325 -2.33 -1.45 -18.80
CA PHE A 325 -2.49 -2.91 -18.83
C PHE A 325 -3.45 -3.38 -17.74
N ILE A 326 -3.26 -2.96 -16.50
CA ILE A 326 -4.13 -3.32 -15.38
C ILE A 326 -5.58 -2.92 -15.69
N ASP A 327 -5.84 -1.68 -16.07
CA ASP A 327 -7.19 -1.21 -16.37
C ASP A 327 -7.87 -2.06 -17.48
N SER A 328 -7.12 -2.45 -18.49
CA SER A 328 -7.64 -3.30 -19.58
C SER A 328 -8.09 -4.69 -19.11
N THR A 329 -7.43 -5.24 -18.05
CA THR A 329 -7.77 -6.56 -17.51
C THR A 329 -9.01 -6.54 -16.62
N GLN A 330 -9.40 -5.37 -16.10
CA GLN A 330 -10.46 -5.26 -15.10
C GLN A 330 -11.87 -5.07 -15.68
N GLN A 331 -11.99 -4.88 -16.99
CA GLN A 331 -13.26 -4.54 -17.65
C GLN A 331 -14.42 -5.48 -17.28
N TYR A 332 -14.14 -6.75 -17.05
CA TYR A 332 -15.12 -7.79 -16.73
C TYR A 332 -14.95 -8.41 -15.33
N VAL A 333 -14.09 -7.83 -14.50
CA VAL A 333 -13.88 -8.30 -13.12
C VAL A 333 -14.95 -7.66 -12.22
N SER A 334 -16.19 -8.12 -12.40
CA SER A 334 -17.37 -7.66 -11.65
C SER A 334 -18.16 -8.86 -11.15
N GLY A 335 -18.67 -8.78 -9.92
CA GLY A 335 -19.42 -9.86 -9.29
C GLY A 335 -19.29 -9.88 -7.77
N ASP A 336 -19.78 -10.94 -7.15
CA ASP A 336 -19.82 -11.12 -5.71
C ASP A 336 -18.83 -12.19 -5.25
N VAL A 337 -18.14 -11.90 -4.15
CA VAL A 337 -17.28 -12.86 -3.43
C VAL A 337 -17.74 -12.96 -1.99
N ARG A 338 -18.04 -14.20 -1.56
CA ARG A 338 -18.41 -14.51 -0.18
C ARG A 338 -17.14 -14.85 0.61
N ILE A 339 -16.95 -14.18 1.74
CA ILE A 339 -15.77 -14.30 2.57
C ILE A 339 -16.19 -14.57 4.01
N LYS A 340 -15.53 -15.56 4.61
CA LYS A 340 -15.63 -15.85 6.04
C LYS A 340 -14.42 -15.23 6.75
N LEU A 341 -14.69 -14.39 7.76
CA LEU A 341 -13.70 -13.77 8.63
C LEU A 341 -13.66 -14.56 9.95
N PHE A 342 -12.50 -15.11 10.29
CA PHE A 342 -12.38 -15.93 11.49
C PHE A 342 -10.93 -16.14 11.92
N LYS A 343 -10.62 -15.80 13.17
CA LYS A 343 -9.34 -16.13 13.84
C LYS A 343 -8.11 -15.88 12.94
N GLY A 344 -7.87 -14.65 12.55
CA GLY A 344 -6.75 -14.23 11.73
C GLY A 344 -6.85 -14.58 10.23
N ASN A 345 -7.97 -15.15 9.78
CA ASN A 345 -8.10 -15.62 8.40
C ASN A 345 -9.31 -15.01 7.68
N ALA A 346 -9.07 -14.55 6.45
CA ALA A 346 -10.10 -14.30 5.46
C ALA A 346 -10.19 -15.50 4.50
N ILE A 347 -11.32 -16.19 4.48
CA ILE A 347 -11.51 -17.42 3.73
C ILE A 347 -12.59 -17.20 2.66
N VAL A 348 -12.22 -17.36 1.39
CA VAL A 348 -13.18 -17.27 0.28
C VAL A 348 -14.04 -18.53 0.24
N ASN A 349 -15.36 -18.36 0.46
CA ASN A 349 -16.33 -19.48 0.46
C ASN A 349 -17.14 -19.58 -0.84
N GLY A 350 -17.11 -18.54 -1.70
CA GLY A 350 -17.85 -18.58 -2.96
C GLY A 350 -17.60 -17.34 -3.79
N ARG A 351 -17.89 -17.46 -5.09
CA ARG A 351 -17.78 -16.35 -6.04
C ARG A 351 -18.79 -16.54 -7.17
N LYS A 352 -19.34 -15.45 -7.67
CA LYS A 352 -20.19 -15.44 -8.86
C LYS A 352 -19.97 -14.16 -9.65
N SER A 353 -20.14 -14.23 -10.95
CA SER A 353 -20.01 -13.08 -11.85
C SER A 353 -20.98 -13.24 -13.04
N PRO A 354 -21.58 -12.15 -13.54
CA PRO A 354 -22.28 -12.19 -14.82
C PRO A 354 -21.32 -12.40 -16.01
N TYR A 355 -20.03 -12.20 -15.80
CA TYR A 355 -18.97 -12.37 -16.80
C TYR A 355 -18.12 -13.63 -16.57
N THR A 356 -18.67 -14.59 -15.81
CA THR A 356 -17.93 -15.81 -15.51
C THR A 356 -17.61 -16.62 -16.77
N LEU A 357 -16.36 -17.09 -16.86
CA LEU A 357 -15.90 -18.05 -17.86
C LEU A 357 -16.05 -19.49 -17.37
N TYR A 358 -16.46 -19.67 -16.11
CA TYR A 358 -16.73 -20.99 -15.54
C TYR A 358 -18.10 -21.46 -16.00
N ASP A 359 -18.11 -22.54 -16.78
CA ASP A 359 -19.33 -23.22 -17.25
C ASP A 359 -19.43 -24.57 -16.53
N GLU A 360 -20.46 -24.70 -15.68
CA GLU A 360 -20.69 -25.92 -14.91
C GLU A 360 -20.91 -27.16 -15.79
N LYS A 361 -21.57 -26.98 -16.95
CA LYS A 361 -21.83 -28.09 -17.89
C LYS A 361 -20.57 -28.58 -18.58
N LEU A 362 -19.56 -27.71 -18.75
CA LEU A 362 -18.26 -28.09 -19.31
C LEU A 362 -17.31 -28.65 -18.24
N ALA A 363 -17.53 -28.29 -16.96
CA ALA A 363 -16.65 -28.68 -15.87
C ALA A 363 -17.13 -29.90 -15.07
N THR A 364 -18.40 -30.28 -15.21
CA THR A 364 -19.01 -31.38 -14.44
C THR A 364 -18.58 -32.75 -14.95
N TYR A 365 -18.53 -33.74 -14.05
CA TYR A 365 -18.35 -35.17 -14.36
C TYR A 365 -19.67 -35.94 -14.31
N THR A 366 -20.80 -35.24 -14.27
CA THR A 366 -22.13 -35.86 -14.25
C THR A 366 -22.62 -36.19 -15.66
N LYS A 367 -23.82 -36.77 -15.78
CA LYS A 367 -24.45 -37.07 -17.08
C LYS A 367 -24.83 -35.82 -17.89
N GLU A 368 -24.74 -34.66 -17.29
CA GLU A 368 -25.00 -33.34 -17.93
C GLU A 368 -23.74 -32.76 -18.58
N ASP A 369 -22.59 -33.50 -18.57
CA ASP A 369 -21.34 -33.10 -19.20
C ASP A 369 -21.55 -32.78 -20.69
N ALA A 370 -21.25 -31.52 -21.05
CA ALA A 370 -21.33 -31.05 -22.44
C ALA A 370 -19.94 -30.98 -23.11
N PHE A 371 -18.88 -31.40 -22.42
CA PHE A 371 -17.52 -31.39 -22.96
C PHE A 371 -17.34 -32.53 -23.97
N ASN A 372 -16.82 -32.21 -25.16
CA ASN A 372 -16.52 -33.19 -26.18
C ASN A 372 -15.23 -33.97 -25.85
N GLN A 373 -15.35 -35.06 -25.11
CA GLN A 373 -14.20 -35.87 -24.68
C GLN A 373 -13.46 -36.54 -25.85
N ASP A 374 -14.15 -36.86 -26.95
CA ASP A 374 -13.53 -37.49 -28.13
C ASP A 374 -12.54 -36.53 -28.83
N ALA A 375 -12.81 -35.25 -28.80
CA ALA A 375 -11.89 -34.23 -29.34
C ALA A 375 -10.55 -34.15 -28.59
N ALA A 376 -10.52 -34.59 -27.32
CA ALA A 376 -9.29 -34.57 -26.51
C ALA A 376 -8.21 -35.52 -27.07
N VAL A 377 -8.59 -36.61 -27.72
CA VAL A 377 -7.63 -37.58 -28.29
C VAL A 377 -6.76 -36.89 -29.35
N GLY A 378 -7.39 -36.26 -30.35
CA GLY A 378 -6.65 -35.55 -31.40
C GLY A 378 -5.84 -34.35 -30.89
N PHE A 379 -6.36 -33.64 -29.88
CA PHE A 379 -5.61 -32.56 -29.20
C PHE A 379 -4.35 -33.09 -28.53
N ILE A 380 -4.46 -34.19 -27.75
CA ILE A 380 -3.33 -34.80 -27.04
C ILE A 380 -2.24 -35.26 -28.03
N ASP A 381 -2.64 -35.90 -29.15
CA ASP A 381 -1.71 -36.34 -30.18
C ASP A 381 -0.88 -35.17 -30.74
N ILE A 382 -1.55 -34.09 -31.14
CA ILE A 382 -0.87 -32.92 -31.71
C ILE A 382 -0.05 -32.16 -30.65
N TYR A 383 -0.61 -31.94 -29.47
CA TYR A 383 0.04 -31.24 -28.39
C TYR A 383 1.29 -31.95 -27.85
N GLY A 384 1.23 -33.30 -27.86
CA GLY A 384 2.32 -34.18 -27.43
C GLY A 384 3.47 -34.33 -28.43
N LEU A 385 3.28 -33.97 -29.73
CA LEU A 385 4.29 -34.17 -30.78
C LEU A 385 5.70 -33.69 -30.45
N PRO A 386 5.92 -32.47 -29.92
CA PRO A 386 7.28 -32.02 -29.58
C PRO A 386 7.95 -32.92 -28.54
N THR A 387 7.20 -33.35 -27.51
CA THR A 387 7.70 -34.24 -26.46
C THR A 387 7.98 -35.64 -27.00
N GLN A 388 7.12 -36.16 -27.87
CA GLN A 388 7.29 -37.46 -28.53
C GLN A 388 8.54 -37.47 -29.44
N VAL A 389 8.70 -36.44 -30.27
CA VAL A 389 9.88 -36.30 -31.14
C VAL A 389 11.18 -36.20 -30.31
N ASN A 390 11.16 -35.43 -29.23
CA ASN A 390 12.30 -35.36 -28.32
C ASN A 390 12.63 -36.73 -27.70
N ALA A 391 11.64 -37.47 -27.27
CA ALA A 391 11.82 -38.81 -26.71
C ALA A 391 12.37 -39.81 -27.75
N MET A 392 11.93 -39.73 -28.99
CA MET A 392 12.46 -40.54 -30.10
C MET A 392 13.92 -40.27 -30.39
N LEU A 393 14.34 -39.01 -30.33
CA LEU A 393 15.72 -38.59 -30.61
C LEU A 393 16.68 -38.91 -29.48
N HIS A 394 16.22 -38.85 -28.24
CA HIS A 394 17.07 -38.88 -27.04
C HIS A 394 16.82 -40.13 -26.16
N GLY A 395 16.02 -41.08 -26.60
CA GLY A 395 15.79 -42.35 -25.91
C GLY A 395 14.76 -42.33 -24.78
N GLY A 396 13.95 -41.25 -24.72
CA GLY A 396 12.93 -41.12 -23.68
C GLY A 396 13.52 -40.74 -22.29
N TYR A 397 12.61 -40.54 -21.32
CA TYR A 397 13.02 -40.41 -19.91
C TYR A 397 13.22 -41.80 -19.32
N SER A 398 14.48 -42.24 -19.19
CA SER A 398 14.81 -43.39 -18.35
C SER A 398 15.09 -42.87 -16.91
N ASN A 399 14.51 -43.55 -15.92
CA ASN A 399 14.79 -43.25 -14.48
C ASN A 399 16.20 -43.66 -14.03
N GLU A 400 17.11 -43.88 -14.96
CA GLU A 400 18.51 -44.21 -14.69
C GLU A 400 19.41 -43.03 -15.04
N GLN A 401 19.42 -42.04 -14.15
CA GLN A 401 20.54 -41.10 -13.95
C GLN A 401 20.73 -40.84 -12.46
#